data_fa774fae47c82f83bfe9a9a2ece08fde
#
_entry.id   fa774fae47c82f83bfe9a9a2ece08fde
#
_cell.length_a   1.000
_cell.length_b   1.000
_cell.length_c   1.000
_cell.angle_alpha   90.00
_cell.angle_beta   90.00
_cell.angle_gamma   90.00
#
_symmetry.space_group_name_H-M   'P 1'
#
loop_
_entity.id
_entity.type
_entity.pdbx_description
1 polymer ?
#
loop_
_entity_poly.entity_id
_entity_poly.type
_entity_poly.pdbx_seq_one_letter_code
_entity_poly.pdbx_strand_id
1 'polypeptide(L)'
;MKAEQVENINHSPIRPIPTLAGYIGGKRALVKVLVPKITAVPHELYCEPFMGMGGIFFRRDTRPKTEAVNDYSRDVAIFFRILQNHYQAFLDELKWRIASRSEFERLLGMDPDRLTDLQRAARFLYLQRMSFGGKVTGRTFGVDMRNPAKFDITRLVPMLEAAHERLAGVYVECLRWQDFIRRWDRPHALFFCDPPYFGVEDYYGKDQFSRDEFAELADSLRQIKGRFILTLNDVPAIRELFAWAEIEPVRLNYTASGKATEAREIIITGGAA
;
A
#
# COMPACT_ATOMS: atom_id res chain seq x y z
N MET A 1 36.20 0.55 24.31
CA MET A 1 34.79 0.71 23.96
C MET A 1 34.67 1.94 23.09
N LYS A 2 34.61 1.78 21.77
CA LYS A 2 34.32 2.88 20.83
C LYS A 2 32.79 3.02 20.83
N ALA A 3 32.29 4.20 21.24
CA ALA A 3 30.91 4.57 21.01
C ALA A 3 30.69 4.56 19.49
N GLU A 4 29.83 3.66 19.00
CA GLU A 4 29.33 3.73 17.63
C GLU A 4 28.63 5.08 17.47
N GLN A 5 29.19 5.89 16.59
CA GLN A 5 28.52 7.10 16.11
C GLN A 5 27.25 6.60 15.39
N VAL A 6 26.10 6.81 16.00
CA VAL A 6 24.82 6.74 15.30
C VAL A 6 24.90 7.83 14.24
N GLU A 7 25.21 7.44 12.99
CA GLU A 7 25.13 8.34 11.85
C GLU A 7 23.76 8.98 11.84
N ASN A 8 23.74 10.30 11.93
CA ASN A 8 22.52 11.10 11.86
C ASN A 8 21.96 10.96 10.43
N ILE A 9 21.15 9.92 10.18
CA ILE A 9 20.49 9.71 8.90
C ILE A 9 19.44 10.80 8.76
N ASN A 10 19.76 11.83 7.97
CA ASN A 10 18.91 12.99 7.72
C ASN A 10 17.74 12.60 6.80
N HIS A 11 16.61 12.26 7.39
CA HIS A 11 15.34 12.21 6.65
C HIS A 11 14.82 13.63 6.39
N SER A 12 14.40 13.91 5.16
CA SER A 12 13.75 15.17 4.82
C SER A 12 12.29 15.17 5.28
N PRO A 13 11.79 16.26 5.88
CA PRO A 13 10.38 16.38 6.23
C PRO A 13 9.51 16.43 4.96
N ILE A 14 8.37 15.77 5.00
CA ILE A 14 7.36 15.78 3.94
C ILE A 14 5.97 15.97 4.54
N ARG A 15 5.05 16.50 3.73
CA ARG A 15 3.64 16.63 4.15
C ARG A 15 2.90 15.30 3.96
N PRO A 16 2.33 14.72 5.02
CA PRO A 16 1.45 13.57 4.89
C PRO A 16 0.19 13.91 4.05
N ILE A 17 -0.20 12.98 3.19
CA ILE A 17 -1.43 13.11 2.39
C ILE A 17 -2.33 11.89 2.58
N PRO A 18 -3.65 12.03 2.40
CA PRO A 18 -4.56 10.89 2.44
C PRO A 18 -4.37 9.98 1.22
N THR A 19 -4.75 8.71 1.33
CA THR A 19 -4.83 7.80 0.20
C THR A 19 -5.88 8.25 -0.82
N LEU A 20 -5.60 8.04 -2.08
CA LEU A 20 -6.45 8.49 -3.20
C LEU A 20 -7.78 7.73 -3.29
N ALA A 21 -7.83 6.50 -2.78
CA ALA A 21 -9.04 5.69 -2.67
C ALA A 21 -8.97 4.77 -1.46
N GLY A 22 -10.12 4.24 -1.04
CA GLY A 22 -10.16 3.12 -0.10
C GLY A 22 -9.54 1.88 -0.72
N TYR A 23 -8.90 1.07 0.10
CA TYR A 23 -8.32 -0.21 -0.32
C TYR A 23 -8.55 -1.23 0.79
N ILE A 24 -8.89 -2.47 0.42
CA ILE A 24 -9.06 -3.53 1.40
C ILE A 24 -7.74 -3.73 2.15
N GLY A 25 -7.80 -3.97 3.46
CA GLY A 25 -6.58 -4.07 4.28
C GLY A 25 -5.85 -2.75 4.54
N GLY A 26 -6.38 -1.61 4.10
CA GLY A 26 -5.71 -0.30 4.27
C GLY A 26 -5.41 0.05 5.73
N LYS A 27 -4.19 0.44 6.04
CA LYS A 27 -3.62 0.61 7.38
C LYS A 27 -3.96 1.92 8.11
N ARG A 28 -5.12 2.54 7.79
CA ARG A 28 -5.50 3.84 8.39
C ARG A 28 -5.50 3.81 9.92
N ALA A 29 -5.96 2.72 10.53
CA ALA A 29 -6.01 2.57 11.97
C ALA A 29 -4.62 2.43 12.61
N LEU A 30 -3.65 1.86 11.89
CA LEU A 30 -2.28 1.64 12.35
C LEU A 30 -1.31 2.79 12.09
N VAL A 31 -1.70 3.82 11.33
CA VAL A 31 -0.81 4.93 10.94
C VAL A 31 -0.09 5.54 12.14
N LYS A 32 -0.83 5.80 13.24
CA LYS A 32 -0.28 6.40 14.46
C LYS A 32 0.75 5.52 15.17
N VAL A 33 0.78 4.23 14.88
CA VAL A 33 1.74 3.27 15.45
C VAL A 33 2.88 3.04 14.45
N LEU A 34 2.54 2.79 13.17
CA LEU A 34 3.51 2.39 12.16
C LEU A 34 4.41 3.54 11.71
N VAL A 35 3.88 4.75 11.50
CA VAL A 35 4.71 5.88 11.03
C VAL A 35 5.82 6.21 12.03
N PRO A 36 5.58 6.36 13.34
CA PRO A 36 6.65 6.56 14.31
C PRO A 36 7.66 5.40 14.37
N LYS A 37 7.19 4.14 14.25
CA LYS A 37 8.09 2.97 14.21
C LYS A 37 9.00 3.00 12.98
N ILE A 38 8.47 3.33 11.81
CA ILE A 38 9.23 3.47 10.56
C ILE A 38 10.28 4.59 10.71
N THR A 39 9.87 5.74 11.23
CA THR A 39 10.76 6.90 11.42
C THR A 39 11.88 6.63 12.45
N ALA A 40 11.60 5.82 13.47
CA ALA A 40 12.56 5.45 14.50
C ALA A 40 13.66 4.49 14.00
N VAL A 41 13.43 3.74 12.92
CA VAL A 41 14.43 2.86 12.32
C VAL A 41 15.36 3.68 11.42
N PRO A 42 16.67 3.77 11.69
CA PRO A 42 17.61 4.44 10.78
C PRO A 42 17.68 3.72 9.42
N HIS A 43 17.42 4.47 8.33
CA HIS A 43 17.47 3.93 6.96
C HIS A 43 17.70 5.03 5.94
N GLU A 44 18.43 4.74 4.86
CA GLU A 44 18.61 5.63 3.70
C GLU A 44 17.72 5.25 2.52
N LEU A 45 17.21 4.03 2.54
CA LEU A 45 16.34 3.44 1.53
C LEU A 45 15.08 2.89 2.17
N TYR A 46 13.91 3.36 1.73
CA TYR A 46 12.62 2.85 2.16
C TYR A 46 11.95 2.07 1.04
N CYS A 47 11.44 0.88 1.34
CA CYS A 47 10.84 -0.04 0.39
C CYS A 47 9.46 -0.53 0.83
N GLU A 48 8.45 -0.47 -0.04
CA GLU A 48 7.14 -1.13 0.15
C GLU A 48 6.91 -2.18 -0.94
N PRO A 49 7.10 -3.48 -0.69
CA PRO A 49 6.84 -4.56 -1.65
C PRO A 49 5.37 -4.74 -2.01
N PHE A 50 4.44 -4.31 -1.14
CA PHE A 50 2.99 -4.47 -1.23
C PHE A 50 2.33 -3.10 -1.00
N MET A 51 2.42 -2.20 -1.99
CA MET A 51 2.02 -0.81 -1.79
C MET A 51 0.49 -0.63 -1.68
N GLY A 52 -0.30 -1.41 -2.43
CA GLY A 52 -1.73 -1.16 -2.56
C GLY A 52 -2.02 0.28 -2.97
N MET A 53 -2.85 0.98 -2.20
CA MET A 53 -3.11 2.42 -2.41
C MET A 53 -2.18 3.33 -1.59
N GLY A 54 -1.02 2.84 -1.15
CA GLY A 54 -0.02 3.62 -0.43
C GLY A 54 -0.47 4.05 0.97
N GLY A 55 -1.11 3.13 1.70
CA GLY A 55 -1.73 3.43 2.99
C GLY A 55 -0.78 4.01 4.04
N ILE A 56 0.45 3.55 4.06
CA ILE A 56 1.52 4.04 4.92
C ILE A 56 2.41 5.02 4.15
N PHE A 57 2.83 4.69 2.92
CA PHE A 57 3.69 5.52 2.10
C PHE A 57 3.26 7.00 2.06
N PHE A 58 1.99 7.27 1.77
CA PHE A 58 1.46 8.63 1.68
C PHE A 58 1.26 9.34 3.03
N ARG A 59 1.21 8.59 4.13
CA ARG A 59 0.99 9.16 5.47
C ARG A 59 2.26 9.35 6.29
N ARG A 60 3.42 8.99 5.74
CA ARG A 60 4.70 9.30 6.36
C ARG A 60 4.93 10.81 6.34
N ASP A 61 5.61 11.30 7.37
CA ASP A 61 5.97 12.70 7.57
C ASP A 61 7.45 13.00 7.27
N THR A 62 8.21 11.96 6.97
CA THR A 62 9.62 12.02 6.59
C THR A 62 9.91 11.10 5.41
N ARG A 63 10.91 11.45 4.61
CA ARG A 63 11.43 10.60 3.53
C ARG A 63 12.94 10.45 3.64
N PRO A 64 13.48 9.23 3.41
CA PRO A 64 14.91 9.01 3.27
C PRO A 64 15.38 9.47 1.89
N LYS A 65 16.68 9.28 1.63
CA LYS A 65 17.33 9.62 0.38
C LYS A 65 16.71 8.93 -0.84
N THR A 66 16.31 7.67 -0.69
CA THR A 66 15.74 6.86 -1.76
C THR A 66 14.47 6.15 -1.31
N GLU A 67 13.48 6.08 -2.18
CA GLU A 67 12.22 5.34 -1.94
C GLU A 67 11.89 4.48 -3.14
N ALA A 68 11.50 3.24 -2.89
CA ALA A 68 11.02 2.30 -3.90
C ALA A 68 9.71 1.66 -3.43
N VAL A 69 8.73 1.66 -4.30
CA VAL A 69 7.42 1.05 -4.03
C VAL A 69 7.08 0.05 -5.12
N ASN A 70 6.40 -1.00 -4.74
CA ASN A 70 6.04 -2.08 -5.64
C ASN A 70 4.62 -2.56 -5.39
N ASP A 71 3.96 -2.98 -6.42
CA ASP A 71 2.77 -3.81 -6.30
C ASP A 71 2.73 -4.81 -7.47
N TYR A 72 2.43 -6.05 -7.19
CA TYR A 72 2.31 -7.08 -8.23
C TYR A 72 1.06 -6.87 -9.10
N SER A 73 0.04 -6.18 -8.58
CA SER A 73 -1.11 -5.76 -9.36
C SER A 73 -0.72 -4.73 -10.42
N ARG A 74 -0.81 -5.12 -11.69
CA ARG A 74 -0.58 -4.22 -12.82
C ARG A 74 -1.46 -2.97 -12.76
N ASP A 75 -2.69 -3.09 -12.27
CA ASP A 75 -3.61 -1.95 -12.13
C ASP A 75 -3.06 -0.91 -11.16
N VAL A 76 -2.52 -1.35 -10.02
CA VAL A 76 -1.90 -0.47 -9.00
C VAL A 76 -0.62 0.16 -9.55
N ALA A 77 0.30 -0.65 -10.07
CA ALA A 77 1.59 -0.17 -10.57
C ALA A 77 1.42 0.80 -11.75
N ILE A 78 0.55 0.48 -12.71
CA ILE A 78 0.24 1.34 -13.85
C ILE A 78 -0.39 2.65 -13.35
N PHE A 79 -1.34 2.59 -12.40
CA PHE A 79 -1.97 3.78 -11.86
C PHE A 79 -0.94 4.76 -11.27
N PHE A 80 -0.02 4.29 -10.42
CA PHE A 80 0.99 5.17 -9.83
C PHE A 80 2.03 5.66 -10.85
N ARG A 81 2.42 4.83 -11.81
CA ARG A 81 3.31 5.24 -12.90
C ARG A 81 2.68 6.33 -13.77
N ILE A 82 1.40 6.20 -14.12
CA ILE A 82 0.66 7.20 -14.90
C ILE A 82 0.50 8.48 -14.10
N LEU A 83 0.14 8.39 -12.83
CA LEU A 83 0.04 9.54 -11.94
C LEU A 83 1.37 10.29 -11.80
N GLN A 84 2.48 9.55 -11.72
CA GLN A 84 3.82 10.13 -11.61
C GLN A 84 4.28 10.81 -12.91
N ASN A 85 4.09 10.17 -14.07
CA ASN A 85 4.75 10.58 -15.32
C ASN A 85 3.82 11.24 -16.34
N HIS A 86 2.50 11.05 -16.21
CA HIS A 86 1.50 11.52 -17.18
C HIS A 86 0.35 12.26 -16.49
N TYR A 87 0.64 13.02 -15.45
CA TYR A 87 -0.34 13.66 -14.57
C TYR A 87 -1.41 14.45 -15.34
N GLN A 88 -1.01 15.35 -16.25
CA GLN A 88 -1.96 16.18 -16.98
C GLN A 88 -2.88 15.35 -17.87
N ALA A 89 -2.35 14.42 -18.64
CA ALA A 89 -3.16 13.53 -19.48
C ALA A 89 -4.12 12.67 -18.63
N PHE A 90 -3.69 12.28 -17.44
CA PHE A 90 -4.52 11.54 -16.51
C PHE A 90 -5.69 12.39 -15.97
N LEU A 91 -5.47 13.66 -15.65
CA LEU A 91 -6.55 14.58 -15.29
C LEU A 91 -7.53 14.77 -16.44
N ASP A 92 -7.04 14.90 -17.68
CA ASP A 92 -7.87 15.04 -18.87
C ASP A 92 -8.77 13.82 -19.09
N GLU A 93 -8.29 12.61 -18.80
CA GLU A 93 -9.06 11.36 -18.87
C GLU A 93 -10.16 11.29 -17.79
N LEU A 94 -9.96 11.95 -16.64
CA LEU A 94 -10.88 11.88 -15.50
C LEU A 94 -11.94 13.01 -15.49
N LYS A 95 -11.65 14.18 -16.07
CA LYS A 95 -12.43 15.42 -15.87
C LYS A 95 -13.89 15.35 -16.28
N TRP A 96 -14.23 14.47 -17.21
CA TRP A 96 -15.59 14.30 -17.73
C TRP A 96 -16.36 13.11 -17.15
N ARG A 97 -15.74 12.38 -16.21
CA ARG A 97 -16.40 11.25 -15.58
C ARG A 97 -17.33 11.70 -14.48
N ILE A 98 -18.50 11.08 -14.41
CA ILE A 98 -19.51 11.32 -13.40
C ILE A 98 -19.69 10.11 -12.48
N ALA A 99 -20.10 10.33 -11.25
CA ALA A 99 -20.48 9.28 -10.33
C ALA A 99 -21.80 8.64 -10.80
N SER A 100 -21.73 7.51 -11.48
CA SER A 100 -22.87 6.83 -12.09
C SER A 100 -22.73 5.31 -11.96
N ARG A 101 -23.85 4.62 -11.68
CA ARG A 101 -23.91 3.16 -11.66
C ARG A 101 -23.64 2.59 -13.06
N SER A 102 -24.27 3.14 -14.09
CA SER A 102 -24.09 2.65 -15.46
C SER A 102 -22.63 2.81 -15.92
N GLU A 103 -21.96 3.91 -15.57
CA GLU A 103 -20.54 4.07 -15.85
C GLU A 103 -19.67 3.07 -15.07
N PHE A 104 -20.01 2.83 -13.81
CA PHE A 104 -19.32 1.83 -12.99
C PHE A 104 -19.44 0.42 -13.60
N GLU A 105 -20.65 0.01 -13.99
CA GLU A 105 -20.91 -1.30 -14.60
C GLU A 105 -20.24 -1.42 -15.97
N ARG A 106 -20.30 -0.38 -16.79
CA ARG A 106 -19.58 -0.30 -18.07
C ARG A 106 -18.08 -0.51 -17.89
N LEU A 107 -17.47 0.25 -16.98
CA LEU A 107 -16.04 0.14 -16.69
C LEU A 107 -15.67 -1.21 -16.06
N LEU A 108 -16.52 -1.76 -15.21
CA LEU A 108 -16.31 -3.08 -14.59
C LEU A 108 -16.26 -4.19 -15.65
N GLY A 109 -17.14 -4.13 -16.65
CA GLY A 109 -17.20 -5.08 -17.75
C GLY A 109 -16.09 -4.97 -18.80
N MET A 110 -15.27 -3.91 -18.75
CA MET A 110 -14.16 -3.75 -19.71
C MET A 110 -12.96 -4.65 -19.33
N ASP A 111 -12.38 -5.28 -20.34
CA ASP A 111 -11.13 -6.01 -20.21
C ASP A 111 -9.95 -5.01 -20.03
N PRO A 112 -9.28 -4.99 -18.86
CA PRO A 112 -8.20 -4.03 -18.62
C PRO A 112 -6.98 -4.23 -19.53
N ASP A 113 -6.78 -5.42 -20.09
CA ASP A 113 -5.63 -5.70 -20.95
C ASP A 113 -5.81 -5.17 -22.40
N ARG A 114 -7.02 -4.73 -22.73
CA ARG A 114 -7.33 -4.06 -24.01
C ARG A 114 -7.31 -2.53 -23.92
N LEU A 115 -7.00 -1.99 -22.75
CA LEU A 115 -6.94 -0.55 -22.53
C LEU A 115 -5.51 -0.05 -22.64
N THR A 116 -5.34 1.21 -23.06
CA THR A 116 -4.07 1.91 -22.85
C THR A 116 -3.78 2.06 -21.37
N ASP A 117 -2.52 2.23 -20.99
CA ASP A 117 -2.16 2.43 -19.59
C ASP A 117 -2.88 3.62 -18.95
N LEU A 118 -3.10 4.69 -19.70
CA LEU A 118 -3.84 5.87 -19.26
C LEU A 118 -5.31 5.54 -18.93
N GLN A 119 -5.98 4.85 -19.86
CA GLN A 119 -7.36 4.40 -19.68
C GLN A 119 -7.49 3.38 -18.55
N ARG A 120 -6.52 2.47 -18.43
CA ARG A 120 -6.45 1.48 -17.36
C ARG A 120 -6.31 2.14 -16.00
N ALA A 121 -5.42 3.11 -15.86
CA ALA A 121 -5.25 3.89 -14.64
C ALA A 121 -6.53 4.65 -14.24
N ALA A 122 -7.19 5.29 -15.19
CA ALA A 122 -8.42 6.03 -14.96
C ALA A 122 -9.58 5.10 -14.57
N ARG A 123 -9.71 3.95 -15.26
CA ARG A 123 -10.67 2.89 -14.91
C ARG A 123 -10.41 2.38 -13.49
N PHE A 124 -9.17 2.05 -13.16
CA PHE A 124 -8.79 1.54 -11.84
C PHE A 124 -9.18 2.52 -10.74
N LEU A 125 -8.76 3.79 -10.83
CA LEU A 125 -9.07 4.80 -9.83
C LEU A 125 -10.59 4.99 -9.67
N TYR A 126 -11.33 5.07 -10.77
CA TYR A 126 -12.79 5.22 -10.74
C TYR A 126 -13.46 4.05 -10.02
N LEU A 127 -13.15 2.83 -10.44
CA LEU A 127 -13.72 1.62 -9.83
C LEU A 127 -13.33 1.52 -8.34
N GLN A 128 -12.08 1.83 -7.99
CA GLN A 128 -11.60 1.75 -6.61
C GLN A 128 -12.30 2.77 -5.70
N ARG A 129 -12.58 3.97 -6.21
CA ARG A 129 -13.32 4.99 -5.45
C ARG A 129 -14.80 4.66 -5.32
N MET A 130 -15.41 4.11 -6.36
CA MET A 130 -16.85 3.85 -6.40
C MET A 130 -17.23 2.47 -5.85
N SER A 131 -16.27 1.60 -5.55
CA SER A 131 -16.53 0.29 -4.95
C SER A 131 -16.92 0.40 -3.48
N PHE A 132 -17.89 -0.42 -3.07
CA PHE A 132 -18.22 -0.59 -1.66
C PHE A 132 -17.04 -1.24 -0.90
N GLY A 133 -16.63 -0.64 0.23
CA GLY A 133 -15.59 -1.18 1.09
C GLY A 133 -14.16 -1.17 0.50
N GLY A 134 -13.94 -0.55 -0.67
CA GLY A 134 -12.62 -0.54 -1.31
C GLY A 134 -12.18 -1.91 -1.84
N LYS A 135 -13.14 -2.78 -2.17
CA LYS A 135 -12.89 -4.13 -2.70
C LYS A 135 -12.11 -4.07 -4.01
N VAL A 136 -11.18 -5.00 -4.18
CA VAL A 136 -10.40 -5.20 -5.40
C VAL A 136 -11.05 -6.22 -6.31
N THR A 137 -11.61 -7.28 -5.73
CA THR A 137 -12.37 -8.34 -6.41
C THR A 137 -13.84 -8.30 -5.99
N GLY A 138 -14.74 -8.82 -6.81
CA GLY A 138 -16.17 -8.81 -6.51
C GLY A 138 -16.72 -7.41 -6.23
N ARG A 139 -16.26 -6.43 -6.98
CA ARG A 139 -16.62 -5.01 -6.82
C ARG A 139 -18.11 -4.80 -7.00
N THR A 140 -18.71 -4.04 -6.09
CA THR A 140 -20.09 -3.58 -6.19
C THR A 140 -20.14 -2.07 -6.05
N PHE A 141 -21.06 -1.44 -6.75
CA PHE A 141 -21.25 0.00 -6.69
C PHE A 141 -21.63 0.45 -5.27
N GLY A 142 -20.78 1.28 -4.66
CA GLY A 142 -20.96 1.77 -3.30
C GLY A 142 -21.74 3.08 -3.26
N VAL A 143 -22.89 3.09 -2.59
CA VAL A 143 -23.65 4.31 -2.27
C VAL A 143 -23.57 4.56 -0.78
N ASP A 144 -23.29 5.80 -0.40
CA ASP A 144 -23.36 6.26 0.98
C ASP A 144 -24.38 7.41 1.06
N MET A 145 -25.52 7.14 1.67
CA MET A 145 -26.62 8.11 1.78
C MET A 145 -26.30 9.31 2.71
N ARG A 146 -25.21 9.23 3.46
CA ARG A 146 -24.80 10.27 4.42
C ARG A 146 -23.73 11.21 3.86
N ASN A 147 -23.10 10.82 2.76
CA ASN A 147 -21.97 11.53 2.18
C ASN A 147 -22.16 11.72 0.67
N PRO A 148 -21.58 12.77 0.09
CA PRO A 148 -21.52 12.95 -1.35
C PRO A 148 -20.86 11.75 -2.04
N ALA A 149 -21.10 11.64 -3.35
CA ALA A 149 -20.46 10.60 -4.16
C ALA A 149 -18.94 10.62 -4.00
N LYS A 150 -18.35 9.43 -3.92
CA LYS A 150 -16.90 9.28 -3.67
C LYS A 150 -16.04 9.69 -4.88
N PHE A 151 -16.64 9.75 -6.07
CA PHE A 151 -15.98 10.29 -7.26
C PHE A 151 -16.51 11.72 -7.52
N ASP A 152 -15.72 12.68 -7.10
CA ASP A 152 -15.94 14.11 -7.28
C ASP A 152 -14.60 14.69 -7.75
N ILE A 153 -14.55 15.10 -9.01
CA ILE A 153 -13.31 15.55 -9.66
C ILE A 153 -12.75 16.81 -8.98
N THR A 154 -13.59 17.70 -8.46
CA THR A 154 -13.16 18.94 -7.81
C THR A 154 -12.41 18.68 -6.50
N ARG A 155 -12.77 17.62 -5.80
CA ARG A 155 -12.08 17.15 -4.58
C ARG A 155 -10.91 16.24 -4.90
N LEU A 156 -10.98 15.54 -6.03
CA LEU A 156 -9.97 14.54 -6.39
C LEU A 156 -8.72 15.22 -6.97
N VAL A 157 -8.84 16.26 -7.77
CA VAL A 157 -7.71 16.95 -8.41
C VAL A 157 -6.65 17.38 -7.39
N PRO A 158 -6.96 18.11 -6.30
CA PRO A 158 -5.94 18.48 -5.31
C PRO A 158 -5.26 17.26 -4.64
N MET A 159 -5.98 16.15 -4.48
CA MET A 159 -5.42 14.93 -3.91
C MET A 159 -4.46 14.25 -4.89
N LEU A 160 -4.80 14.23 -6.17
CA LEU A 160 -3.95 13.67 -7.24
C LEU A 160 -2.69 14.51 -7.43
N GLU A 161 -2.80 15.84 -7.36
CA GLU A 161 -1.66 16.75 -7.43
C GLU A 161 -0.67 16.50 -6.29
N ALA A 162 -1.16 16.48 -5.05
CA ALA A 162 -0.32 16.19 -3.89
C ALA A 162 0.34 14.81 -3.97
N ALA A 163 -0.36 13.81 -4.53
CA ALA A 163 0.22 12.47 -4.71
C ALA A 163 1.23 12.43 -5.87
N HIS A 164 1.00 13.18 -6.96
CA HIS A 164 1.95 13.35 -8.05
C HIS A 164 3.27 13.95 -7.53
N GLU A 165 3.19 15.05 -6.79
CA GLU A 165 4.35 15.69 -6.15
C GLU A 165 5.07 14.72 -5.20
N ARG A 166 4.31 13.98 -4.37
CA ARG A 166 4.86 13.02 -3.41
C ARG A 166 5.60 11.86 -4.08
N LEU A 167 5.16 11.46 -5.27
CA LEU A 167 5.79 10.40 -6.07
C LEU A 167 7.04 10.87 -6.82
N ALA A 168 7.34 12.15 -6.87
CA ALA A 168 8.53 12.66 -7.55
C ALA A 168 9.81 12.02 -7.00
N GLY A 169 10.58 11.38 -7.89
CA GLY A 169 11.83 10.69 -7.56
C GLY A 169 11.66 9.33 -6.87
N VAL A 170 10.45 8.81 -6.76
CA VAL A 170 10.17 7.47 -6.21
C VAL A 170 10.27 6.43 -7.33
N TYR A 171 10.93 5.30 -7.06
CA TYR A 171 10.92 4.16 -7.97
C TYR A 171 9.61 3.39 -7.82
N VAL A 172 8.88 3.23 -8.92
CA VAL A 172 7.61 2.47 -8.96
C VAL A 172 7.83 1.22 -9.79
N GLU A 173 7.71 0.06 -9.15
CA GLU A 173 7.96 -1.25 -9.76
C GLU A 173 6.66 -2.07 -9.85
N CYS A 174 6.66 -3.07 -10.74
CA CYS A 174 5.60 -4.07 -10.88
C CYS A 174 6.24 -5.46 -10.96
N LEU A 175 6.76 -5.91 -9.85
CA LEU A 175 7.52 -7.16 -9.72
C LEU A 175 6.83 -8.10 -8.73
N ARG A 176 7.13 -9.39 -8.81
CA ARG A 176 6.88 -10.26 -7.67
C ARG A 176 7.66 -9.74 -6.46
N TRP A 177 7.09 -9.85 -5.27
CA TRP A 177 7.69 -9.32 -4.04
C TRP A 177 9.10 -9.90 -3.76
N GLN A 178 9.33 -11.19 -4.14
CA GLN A 178 10.65 -11.85 -4.01
C GLN A 178 11.72 -11.12 -4.84
N ASP A 179 11.37 -10.80 -6.09
CA ASP A 179 12.28 -10.09 -7.02
C ASP A 179 12.52 -8.66 -6.56
N PHE A 180 11.48 -8.01 -6.04
CA PHE A 180 11.58 -6.66 -5.50
C PHE A 180 12.48 -6.63 -4.26
N ILE A 181 12.27 -7.49 -3.26
CA ILE A 181 13.12 -7.57 -2.07
C ILE A 181 14.56 -7.84 -2.49
N ARG A 182 14.82 -8.85 -3.32
CA ARG A 182 16.17 -9.20 -3.80
C ARG A 182 16.87 -8.03 -4.49
N ARG A 183 16.15 -7.23 -5.27
CA ARG A 183 16.68 -6.09 -6.01
C ARG A 183 17.09 -4.94 -5.08
N TRP A 184 16.30 -4.68 -4.06
CA TRP A 184 16.43 -3.52 -3.20
C TRP A 184 17.09 -3.81 -1.84
N ASP A 185 17.39 -5.06 -1.51
CA ASP A 185 18.02 -5.44 -0.25
C ASP A 185 19.44 -4.88 -0.12
N ARG A 186 19.62 -3.97 0.83
CA ARG A 186 20.88 -3.31 1.20
C ARG A 186 20.95 -3.16 2.73
N PRO A 187 22.14 -3.05 3.34
CA PRO A 187 22.28 -2.91 4.80
C PRO A 187 21.49 -1.72 5.40
N HIS A 188 21.34 -0.65 4.64
CA HIS A 188 20.63 0.57 5.05
C HIS A 188 19.18 0.65 4.51
N ALA A 189 18.64 -0.45 4.03
CA ALA A 189 17.24 -0.53 3.58
C ALA A 189 16.30 -0.84 4.74
N LEU A 190 15.13 -0.21 4.73
CA LEU A 190 13.97 -0.59 5.54
C LEU A 190 12.83 -1.03 4.63
N PHE A 191 12.39 -2.25 4.80
CA PHE A 191 11.22 -2.80 4.12
C PHE A 191 9.99 -2.68 5.03
N PHE A 192 8.95 -1.98 4.56
CA PHE A 192 7.62 -2.07 5.16
C PHE A 192 6.78 -3.05 4.33
N CYS A 193 6.43 -4.18 4.91
CA CYS A 193 5.71 -5.26 4.26
C CYS A 193 4.27 -5.34 4.79
N ASP A 194 3.29 -5.26 3.91
CA ASP A 194 1.87 -5.40 4.21
C ASP A 194 1.20 -6.33 3.19
N PRO A 195 1.57 -7.63 3.20
CA PRO A 195 1.02 -8.61 2.28
C PRO A 195 -0.47 -8.88 2.57
N PRO A 196 -1.19 -9.59 1.68
CA PRO A 196 -2.50 -10.16 1.99
C PRO A 196 -2.45 -10.92 3.31
N TYR A 197 -3.55 -10.84 4.10
CA TYR A 197 -3.61 -11.49 5.40
C TYR A 197 -3.89 -12.98 5.27
N PHE A 198 -3.36 -13.75 6.22
CA PHE A 198 -3.55 -15.19 6.28
C PHE A 198 -5.02 -15.56 6.40
N GLY A 199 -5.51 -16.37 5.47
CA GLY A 199 -6.90 -16.82 5.39
C GLY A 199 -7.84 -15.93 4.58
N VAL A 200 -7.34 -14.83 3.98
CA VAL A 200 -8.11 -13.91 3.13
C VAL A 200 -7.35 -13.51 1.85
N GLU A 201 -6.42 -14.35 1.43
CA GLU A 201 -5.52 -14.10 0.30
C GLU A 201 -6.30 -13.75 -0.98
N ASP A 202 -7.43 -14.41 -1.22
CA ASP A 202 -8.26 -14.25 -2.42
C ASP A 202 -8.90 -12.85 -2.56
N TYR A 203 -8.93 -12.06 -1.49
CA TYR A 203 -9.53 -10.71 -1.53
C TYR A 203 -8.77 -9.73 -2.44
N TYR A 204 -7.51 -10.02 -2.73
CA TYR A 204 -6.65 -9.21 -3.59
C TYR A 204 -6.61 -9.71 -5.04
N GLY A 205 -7.20 -10.86 -5.33
CA GLY A 205 -7.24 -11.52 -6.63
C GLY A 205 -6.53 -12.88 -6.61
N LYS A 206 -6.95 -13.76 -7.51
CA LYS A 206 -6.29 -15.04 -7.68
C LYS A 206 -4.83 -14.82 -8.10
N ASP A 207 -3.94 -15.65 -7.61
CA ASP A 207 -2.51 -15.66 -7.96
C ASP A 207 -1.70 -14.41 -7.54
N GLN A 208 -2.26 -13.52 -6.71
CA GLN A 208 -1.53 -12.37 -6.18
C GLN A 208 -0.60 -12.76 -5.04
N PHE A 209 -1.07 -13.63 -4.13
CA PHE A 209 -0.30 -14.13 -2.99
C PHE A 209 -0.92 -15.44 -2.52
N SER A 210 -0.15 -16.52 -2.48
CA SER A 210 -0.60 -17.84 -2.05
C SER A 210 -0.27 -18.11 -0.58
N ARG A 211 -0.92 -19.15 -0.03
CA ARG A 211 -0.66 -19.57 1.36
C ARG A 211 0.80 -19.99 1.60
N ASP A 212 1.42 -20.64 0.63
CA ASP A 212 2.81 -21.09 0.75
C ASP A 212 3.81 -19.93 0.75
N GLU A 213 3.43 -18.80 0.17
CA GLU A 213 4.29 -17.60 0.15
C GLU A 213 4.50 -16.97 1.53
N PHE A 214 3.70 -17.30 2.56
CA PHE A 214 3.99 -16.83 3.92
C PHE A 214 5.28 -17.44 4.49
N ALA A 215 5.51 -18.72 4.24
CA ALA A 215 6.77 -19.38 4.65
C ALA A 215 7.96 -18.83 3.85
N GLU A 216 7.77 -18.64 2.54
CA GLU A 216 8.78 -18.05 1.67
C GLU A 216 9.12 -16.60 2.09
N LEU A 217 8.10 -15.80 2.47
CA LEU A 217 8.30 -14.44 2.98
C LEU A 217 9.06 -14.45 4.31
N ALA A 218 8.72 -15.35 5.23
CA ALA A 218 9.43 -15.48 6.49
C ALA A 218 10.92 -15.83 6.28
N ASP A 219 11.21 -16.80 5.40
CA ASP A 219 12.59 -17.19 5.07
C ASP A 219 13.35 -16.06 4.37
N SER A 220 12.70 -15.34 3.45
CA SER A 220 13.29 -14.20 2.76
C SER A 220 13.64 -13.08 3.75
N LEU A 221 12.69 -12.69 4.62
CA LEU A 221 12.90 -11.61 5.60
C LEU A 221 13.92 -11.98 6.68
N ARG A 222 14.12 -13.28 6.98
CA ARG A 222 15.16 -13.74 7.89
C ARG A 222 16.57 -13.54 7.33
N GLN A 223 16.71 -13.48 6.01
CA GLN A 223 17.99 -13.44 5.31
C GLN A 223 18.34 -12.05 4.74
N ILE A 224 17.45 -11.06 4.84
CA ILE A 224 17.73 -9.72 4.29
C ILE A 224 18.90 -9.06 5.02
N LYS A 225 19.62 -8.21 4.28
CA LYS A 225 20.71 -7.36 4.80
C LYS A 225 20.18 -6.14 5.53
N GLY A 226 19.01 -5.68 5.13
CA GLY A 226 18.32 -4.53 5.70
C GLY A 226 17.48 -4.90 6.91
N ARG A 227 16.55 -4.01 7.25
CA ARG A 227 15.57 -4.18 8.33
C ARG A 227 14.17 -4.27 7.74
N PHE A 228 13.23 -4.84 8.50
CA PHE A 228 11.84 -4.88 8.08
C PHE A 228 10.87 -4.59 9.21
N ILE A 229 9.70 -4.09 8.81
CA ILE A 229 8.47 -3.99 9.60
C ILE A 229 7.39 -4.68 8.78
N LEU A 230 6.79 -5.73 9.32
CA LEU A 230 5.76 -6.52 8.64
C LEU A 230 4.46 -6.46 9.46
N THR A 231 3.33 -6.30 8.79
CA THR A 231 2.00 -6.35 9.41
C THR A 231 1.22 -7.57 8.90
N LEU A 232 0.64 -8.32 9.83
CA LEU A 232 -0.22 -9.47 9.55
C LEU A 232 -1.31 -9.62 10.62
N ASN A 233 -2.32 -10.44 10.35
CA ASN A 233 -3.30 -10.84 11.36
C ASN A 233 -2.67 -11.79 12.38
N ASP A 234 -3.12 -11.67 13.63
CA ASP A 234 -2.62 -12.45 14.77
C ASP A 234 -3.24 -13.84 14.77
N VAL A 235 -2.58 -14.79 14.12
CA VAL A 235 -2.97 -16.20 14.08
C VAL A 235 -1.79 -17.11 14.44
N PRO A 236 -2.04 -18.31 15.05
CA PRO A 236 -0.97 -19.19 15.50
C PRO A 236 0.05 -19.56 14.41
N ALA A 237 -0.40 -19.85 13.19
CA ALA A 237 0.46 -20.19 12.07
C ALA A 237 1.47 -19.08 11.73
N ILE A 238 1.05 -17.82 11.76
CA ILE A 238 1.95 -16.68 11.51
C ILE A 238 2.93 -16.51 12.67
N ARG A 239 2.49 -16.63 13.92
CA ARG A 239 3.38 -16.57 15.08
C ARG A 239 4.46 -17.66 15.06
N GLU A 240 4.11 -18.84 14.59
CA GLU A 240 5.07 -19.96 14.44
C GLU A 240 6.10 -19.64 13.34
N LEU A 241 5.66 -19.20 12.16
CA LEU A 241 6.54 -18.86 11.04
C LEU A 241 7.53 -17.74 11.39
N PHE A 242 7.12 -16.77 12.19
CA PHE A 242 7.94 -15.62 12.57
C PHE A 242 8.46 -15.66 14.02
N ALA A 243 8.48 -16.84 14.68
CA ALA A 243 8.93 -16.97 16.06
C ALA A 243 10.39 -16.51 16.30
N TRP A 244 11.16 -16.36 15.24
CA TRP A 244 12.56 -15.87 15.26
C TRP A 244 12.66 -14.33 15.27
N ALA A 245 11.57 -13.60 15.05
CA ALA A 245 11.53 -12.15 14.98
C ALA A 245 10.81 -11.56 16.21
N GLU A 246 10.87 -10.25 16.39
CA GLU A 246 10.12 -9.56 17.42
C GLU A 246 8.66 -9.40 16.98
N ILE A 247 7.72 -9.87 17.82
CA ILE A 247 6.28 -9.84 17.51
C ILE A 247 5.55 -8.99 18.56
N GLU A 248 4.98 -7.88 18.12
CA GLU A 248 4.16 -6.97 18.94
C GLU A 248 2.69 -7.08 18.57
N PRO A 249 1.78 -7.51 19.47
CA PRO A 249 0.36 -7.54 19.20
C PRO A 249 -0.26 -6.14 19.25
N VAL A 250 -1.12 -5.82 18.28
CA VAL A 250 -1.88 -4.57 18.25
C VAL A 250 -3.37 -4.88 18.16
N ARG A 251 -4.15 -4.28 19.06
CA ARG A 251 -5.61 -4.38 19.05
C ARG A 251 -6.20 -3.20 18.31
N LEU A 252 -7.06 -3.48 17.35
CA LEU A 252 -7.73 -2.48 16.54
C LEU A 252 -9.25 -2.64 16.66
N ASN A 253 -9.93 -1.53 16.80
CA ASN A 253 -11.38 -1.50 16.71
C ASN A 253 -11.77 -1.05 15.29
N TYR A 254 -12.17 -1.99 14.45
CA TYR A 254 -12.76 -1.69 13.15
C TYR A 254 -14.27 -1.46 13.29
N THR A 255 -14.72 -0.29 12.87
CA THR A 255 -16.15 -0.01 12.78
C THR A 255 -16.61 -0.27 11.35
N ALA A 256 -17.12 -1.46 11.07
CA ALA A 256 -17.77 -1.78 9.81
C ALA A 256 -19.28 -1.88 10.05
N SER A 257 -20.09 -1.16 9.26
CA SER A 257 -21.56 -1.22 9.29
C SER A 257 -22.19 -0.96 10.69
N GLY A 258 -21.54 -0.11 11.52
CA GLY A 258 -22.06 0.25 12.84
C GLY A 258 -21.78 -0.74 13.96
N LYS A 259 -21.12 -1.86 13.68
CA LYS A 259 -20.61 -2.79 14.70
C LYS A 259 -19.09 -2.65 14.82
N ALA A 260 -18.62 -2.45 16.05
CA ALA A 260 -17.19 -2.53 16.35
C ALA A 260 -16.79 -4.02 16.36
N THR A 261 -15.88 -4.39 15.47
CA THR A 261 -15.25 -5.71 15.47
C THR A 261 -13.81 -5.54 15.92
N GLU A 262 -13.43 -6.20 17.01
CA GLU A 262 -12.05 -6.26 17.45
C GLU A 262 -11.26 -7.11 16.44
N ALA A 263 -10.30 -6.50 15.79
CA ALA A 263 -9.33 -7.23 14.98
C ALA A 263 -7.99 -7.25 15.72
N ARG A 264 -7.35 -8.41 15.69
CA ARG A 264 -6.02 -8.61 16.27
C ARG A 264 -5.03 -8.64 15.13
N GLU A 265 -4.14 -7.68 15.14
CA GLU A 265 -3.02 -7.63 14.22
C GLU A 265 -1.71 -7.73 14.98
N ILE A 266 -0.66 -8.12 14.29
CA ILE A 266 0.70 -8.14 14.82
C ILE A 266 1.60 -7.29 13.94
N ILE A 267 2.54 -6.61 14.60
CA ILE A 267 3.66 -5.96 13.94
C ILE A 267 4.87 -6.83 14.23
N ILE A 268 5.55 -7.27 13.17
CA ILE A 268 6.73 -8.12 13.25
C ILE A 268 7.92 -7.30 12.77
N THR A 269 8.98 -7.25 13.56
CA THR A 269 10.19 -6.49 13.25
C THR A 269 11.43 -7.38 13.32
N GLY A 270 12.43 -7.05 12.49
CA GLY A 270 13.69 -7.78 12.44
C GLY A 270 14.59 -7.30 11.32
N GLY A 271 15.54 -8.14 10.94
CA GLY A 271 16.60 -7.87 9.99
C GLY A 271 17.96 -7.65 10.66
N ALA A 272 18.98 -7.32 9.88
CA ALA A 272 20.33 -7.13 10.40
C ALA A 272 20.38 -5.98 11.42
N ALA A 273 21.10 -6.20 12.53
CA ALA A 273 21.31 -5.22 13.59
C ALA A 273 22.36 -4.16 13.15
#